data_e904d122dcc9a33e075eb51a910a3c23
#
_entry.id   e904d122dcc9a33e075eb51a910a3c23
#
_cell.length_a   1.000
_cell.length_b   1.000
_cell.length_c   1.000
_cell.angle_alpha   90.00
_cell.angle_beta   90.00
_cell.angle_gamma   90.00
#
_symmetry.space_group_name_H-M   'P 1'
#
loop_
_entity.id
_entity.type
_entity.pdbx_description
1 polymer ?
#
loop_
_entity_poly.entity_id
_entity_poly.type
_entity_poly.pdbx_seq_one_letter_code
_entity_poly.pdbx_strand_id
1 'polypeptide(L)'
;KVLQGRNEQGMCHVATAFAKQSNRKKIIACASSIGPGAANMVTACATATVNNIPLLVFPADTFASRQPDPVLQQLEQSSSLAISTNDAFKPVCKYWDRITRPEMVMTALINAMRVLTDPAETGACCIALCQDVEGESFDFPEYFFKKRVHRITRPVAVEEELEDVAEVIAGAKKPLIVVGGGVRYSEAGEAVEKFCEEFKIPFGET
;
A
#
# COMPACT_ATOMS: atom_id res chain seq x y z
N LYS A 1 2.31 19.59 -0.97
CA LYS A 1 1.29 20.16 -0.08
C LYS A 1 1.06 19.20 1.09
N VAL A 2 1.10 19.72 2.32
CA VAL A 2 0.80 18.96 3.54
C VAL A 2 -0.63 19.27 3.96
N LEU A 3 -1.38 18.22 4.34
CA LEU A 3 -2.74 18.32 4.86
C LEU A 3 -2.76 17.67 6.25
N GLN A 4 -3.27 18.37 7.23
CA GLN A 4 -3.43 17.84 8.58
C GLN A 4 -4.73 17.04 8.66
N GLY A 5 -4.62 15.74 9.02
CA GLY A 5 -5.76 14.91 9.36
C GLY A 5 -6.21 15.14 10.81
N ARG A 6 -7.47 14.83 11.12
CA ARG A 6 -8.01 14.90 12.48
C ARG A 6 -7.85 13.59 13.26
N ASN A 7 -7.62 12.50 12.54
CA ASN A 7 -7.49 11.15 13.08
C ASN A 7 -6.66 10.33 12.11
N GLU A 8 -5.70 9.56 12.61
CA GLU A 8 -4.71 8.85 11.79
C GLU A 8 -5.36 7.73 10.96
N GLN A 9 -6.27 6.97 11.54
CA GLN A 9 -7.02 5.94 10.80
C GLN A 9 -7.86 6.57 9.69
N GLY A 10 -8.61 7.62 10.00
CA GLY A 10 -9.41 8.35 9.02
C GLY A 10 -8.57 8.94 7.90
N MET A 11 -7.41 9.52 8.22
CA MET A 11 -6.45 10.04 7.23
C MET A 11 -5.97 8.95 6.28
N CYS A 12 -5.61 7.77 6.79
CA CYS A 12 -5.19 6.64 5.98
C CYS A 12 -6.32 6.08 5.11
N HIS A 13 -7.57 6.05 5.61
CA HIS A 13 -8.72 5.68 4.78
C HIS A 13 -8.99 6.69 3.66
N VAL A 14 -8.80 7.98 3.91
CA VAL A 14 -8.87 9.02 2.85
C VAL A 14 -7.77 8.78 1.80
N ALA A 15 -6.54 8.47 2.21
CA ALA A 15 -5.46 8.16 1.30
C ALA A 15 -5.75 6.89 0.46
N THR A 16 -6.31 5.86 1.08
CA THR A 16 -6.75 4.62 0.42
C THR A 16 -7.87 4.90 -0.60
N ALA A 17 -8.86 5.70 -0.22
CA ALA A 17 -9.95 6.10 -1.12
C ALA A 17 -9.42 6.93 -2.30
N PHE A 18 -8.47 7.83 -2.07
CA PHE A 18 -7.82 8.60 -3.13
C PHE A 18 -7.08 7.71 -4.13
N ALA A 19 -6.31 6.72 -3.63
CA ALA A 19 -5.62 5.76 -4.48
C ALA A 19 -6.61 4.92 -5.30
N LYS A 20 -7.71 4.47 -4.68
CA LYS A 20 -8.79 3.74 -5.34
C LYS A 20 -9.44 4.57 -6.46
N GLN A 21 -9.78 5.84 -6.19
CA GLN A 21 -10.38 6.74 -7.17
C GLN A 21 -9.42 7.13 -8.30
N SER A 22 -8.12 7.12 -8.02
CA SER A 22 -7.08 7.38 -9.02
C SER A 22 -6.65 6.12 -9.79
N ASN A 23 -7.42 5.04 -9.73
CA ASN A 23 -7.10 3.76 -10.34
C ASN A 23 -5.69 3.26 -9.99
N ARG A 24 -5.29 3.42 -8.72
CA ARG A 24 -3.96 3.10 -8.16
C ARG A 24 -2.78 3.88 -8.78
N LYS A 25 -3.04 4.88 -9.64
CA LYS A 25 -2.01 5.67 -10.33
C LYS A 25 -1.46 6.83 -9.50
N LYS A 26 -2.10 7.14 -8.36
CA LYS A 26 -1.69 8.20 -7.44
C LYS A 26 -1.92 7.74 -6.01
N ILE A 27 -1.00 8.11 -5.13
CA ILE A 27 -1.09 7.85 -3.68
C ILE A 27 -0.88 9.14 -2.89
N ILE A 28 -1.33 9.11 -1.65
CA ILE A 28 -0.99 10.10 -0.62
C ILE A 28 -0.24 9.34 0.48
N ALA A 29 0.92 9.85 0.87
CA ALA A 29 1.64 9.33 2.02
C ALA A 29 1.05 9.91 3.31
N CYS A 30 0.94 9.09 4.36
CA CYS A 30 0.45 9.47 5.67
C CYS A 30 1.55 9.33 6.71
N ALA A 31 1.69 10.32 7.59
CA ALA A 31 2.63 10.26 8.71
C ALA A 31 1.88 10.44 10.03
N SER A 32 2.38 9.83 11.09
CA SER A 32 1.82 9.94 12.44
C SER A 32 2.89 10.04 13.50
N SER A 33 2.49 10.47 14.69
CA SER A 33 3.33 10.34 15.89
C SER A 33 3.53 8.86 16.25
N ILE A 34 4.47 8.62 17.16
CA ILE A 34 4.71 7.32 17.79
C ILE A 34 3.49 6.85 18.61
N GLY A 35 3.45 5.59 18.95
CA GLY A 35 2.52 5.01 19.93
C GLY A 35 1.07 5.03 19.45
N PRO A 36 0.15 5.78 20.11
CA PRO A 36 -1.27 5.78 19.76
C PRO A 36 -1.55 6.23 18.33
N GLY A 37 -0.81 7.22 17.82
CA GLY A 37 -0.92 7.69 16.45
C GLY A 37 -0.56 6.60 15.45
N ALA A 38 0.58 5.94 15.66
CA ALA A 38 1.02 4.82 14.85
C ALA A 38 0.02 3.65 14.92
N ALA A 39 -0.35 3.20 16.11
CA ALA A 39 -1.28 2.10 16.32
C ALA A 39 -2.64 2.33 15.62
N ASN A 40 -3.10 3.58 15.59
CA ASN A 40 -4.36 3.96 14.97
C ASN A 40 -4.36 3.80 13.44
N MET A 41 -3.20 3.70 12.78
CA MET A 41 -3.09 3.48 11.33
C MET A 41 -3.20 2.00 10.93
N VAL A 42 -3.02 1.06 11.85
CA VAL A 42 -2.92 -0.39 11.56
C VAL A 42 -4.14 -0.93 10.85
N THR A 43 -5.34 -0.58 11.30
CA THR A 43 -6.61 -1.02 10.67
C THR A 43 -6.71 -0.56 9.21
N ALA A 44 -6.31 0.68 8.93
CA ALA A 44 -6.34 1.21 7.57
C ALA A 44 -5.33 0.50 6.66
N CYS A 45 -4.13 0.16 7.18
CA CYS A 45 -3.15 -0.63 6.45
C CYS A 45 -3.68 -2.04 6.14
N ALA A 46 -4.30 -2.70 7.12
CA ALA A 46 -4.94 -4.01 6.91
C ALA A 46 -5.99 -3.94 5.79
N THR A 47 -6.87 -2.93 5.85
CA THR A 47 -7.91 -2.70 4.83
C THR A 47 -7.31 -2.45 3.44
N ALA A 48 -6.29 -1.62 3.35
CA ALA A 48 -5.60 -1.34 2.09
C ALA A 48 -4.97 -2.61 1.50
N THR A 49 -4.31 -3.40 2.32
CA THR A 49 -3.64 -4.64 1.91
C THR A 49 -4.61 -5.69 1.41
N VAL A 50 -5.70 -5.94 2.14
CA VAL A 50 -6.72 -6.94 1.75
C VAL A 50 -7.40 -6.56 0.43
N ASN A 51 -7.55 -5.27 0.17
CA ASN A 51 -8.17 -4.75 -1.07
C ASN A 51 -7.16 -4.49 -2.18
N ASN A 52 -5.89 -4.83 -2.00
CA ASN A 52 -4.81 -4.54 -2.95
C ASN A 52 -4.79 -3.04 -3.37
N ILE A 53 -4.91 -2.13 -2.41
CA ILE A 53 -4.85 -0.68 -2.64
C ILE A 53 -3.52 -0.14 -2.11
N PRO A 54 -2.73 0.58 -2.92
CA PRO A 54 -1.46 1.12 -2.47
C PRO A 54 -1.66 2.21 -1.40
N LEU A 55 -0.99 2.06 -0.27
CA LEU A 55 -0.95 3.01 0.83
C LEU A 55 0.46 3.10 1.38
N LEU A 56 1.02 4.29 1.52
CA LEU A 56 2.33 4.52 2.13
C LEU A 56 2.17 5.23 3.47
N VAL A 57 2.69 4.62 4.54
CA VAL A 57 2.63 5.22 5.88
C VAL A 57 4.02 5.36 6.49
N PHE A 58 4.22 6.47 7.20
CA PHE A 58 5.43 6.83 7.94
C PHE A 58 5.05 7.07 9.41
N PRO A 59 4.87 6.03 10.22
CA PRO A 59 4.72 6.22 11.66
C PRO A 59 6.08 6.56 12.28
N ALA A 60 6.10 7.49 13.23
CA ALA A 60 7.28 7.68 14.08
C ALA A 60 7.50 6.43 14.96
N ASP A 61 8.76 6.14 15.30
CA ASP A 61 9.16 5.00 16.12
C ASP A 61 9.99 5.45 17.33
N THR A 62 10.32 4.54 18.22
CA THR A 62 11.21 4.77 19.34
C THR A 62 12.58 5.27 18.88
N PHE A 63 13.35 5.88 19.76
CA PHE A 63 14.71 6.30 19.43
C PHE A 63 15.58 5.08 19.07
N ALA A 64 16.27 5.15 17.95
CA ALA A 64 17.23 4.13 17.51
C ALA A 64 18.36 3.94 18.56
N SER A 65 18.79 5.03 19.17
CA SER A 65 19.76 5.04 20.25
C SER A 65 19.22 4.48 21.58
N ARG A 66 17.90 4.32 21.72
CA ARG A 66 17.20 3.95 22.96
C ARG A 66 17.38 4.96 24.10
N GLN A 67 17.68 6.22 23.76
CA GLN A 67 17.86 7.32 24.71
C GLN A 67 17.20 8.59 24.16
N PRO A 68 16.24 9.21 24.84
CA PRO A 68 15.62 8.80 26.11
C PRO A 68 14.65 7.62 25.96
N ASP A 69 14.39 6.95 27.08
CA ASP A 69 13.41 5.88 27.21
C ASP A 69 12.72 5.98 28.59
N PRO A 70 11.36 6.15 28.63
CA PRO A 70 10.45 6.28 27.51
C PRO A 70 10.44 7.67 26.87
N VAL A 71 10.04 7.75 25.60
CA VAL A 71 9.69 9.01 24.94
C VAL A 71 8.21 9.32 25.11
N LEU A 72 7.82 10.57 24.88
CA LEU A 72 6.41 10.98 24.96
C LEU A 72 5.55 10.12 24.00
N GLN A 73 4.41 9.63 24.51
CA GLN A 73 3.46 8.75 23.81
C GLN A 73 3.98 7.34 23.50
N GLN A 74 5.12 6.95 23.99
CA GLN A 74 5.60 5.58 23.86
C GLN A 74 4.66 4.59 24.54
N LEU A 75 4.30 3.50 23.86
CA LEU A 75 3.43 2.42 24.36
C LEU A 75 4.18 1.10 24.60
N GLU A 76 5.45 1.06 24.27
CA GLU A 76 6.28 -0.13 24.35
C GLU A 76 6.49 -0.59 25.79
N GLN A 77 6.57 -1.91 25.96
CA GLN A 77 6.88 -2.53 27.25
C GLN A 77 8.38 -2.71 27.42
N SER A 78 8.85 -2.54 28.64
CA SER A 78 10.27 -2.70 28.98
C SER A 78 10.81 -4.13 28.87
N SER A 79 9.92 -5.11 28.65
CA SER A 79 10.29 -6.52 28.51
C SER A 79 11.15 -6.81 27.26
N SER A 80 11.06 -5.99 26.23
CA SER A 80 11.88 -6.11 25.01
C SER A 80 12.02 -4.76 24.32
N LEU A 81 13.23 -4.23 24.31
CA LEU A 81 13.58 -2.99 23.59
C LEU A 81 13.74 -3.21 22.06
N ALA A 82 13.65 -4.45 21.60
CA ALA A 82 13.73 -4.78 20.18
C ALA A 82 12.36 -4.71 19.47
N ILE A 83 11.28 -4.63 20.23
CA ILE A 83 9.90 -4.61 19.73
C ILE A 83 9.30 -3.23 20.02
N SER A 84 8.78 -2.57 19.00
CA SER A 84 8.00 -1.35 19.15
C SER A 84 6.54 -1.56 18.70
N THR A 85 5.69 -0.59 19.03
CA THR A 85 4.29 -0.57 18.54
C THR A 85 4.20 -0.76 17.02
N ASN A 86 5.18 -0.28 16.28
CA ASN A 86 5.24 -0.38 14.84
C ASN A 86 5.47 -1.80 14.31
N ASP A 87 5.87 -2.74 15.14
CA ASP A 87 5.91 -4.16 14.74
C ASP A 87 4.51 -4.72 14.44
N ALA A 88 3.44 -4.08 14.94
CA ALA A 88 2.06 -4.42 14.60
C ALA A 88 1.70 -4.21 13.11
N PHE A 89 2.48 -3.45 12.37
CA PHE A 89 2.30 -3.29 10.93
C PHE A 89 2.79 -4.48 10.11
N LYS A 90 3.71 -5.29 10.64
CA LYS A 90 4.31 -6.42 9.92
C LYS A 90 3.28 -7.39 9.33
N PRO A 91 2.27 -7.85 10.07
CA PRO A 91 1.28 -8.79 9.55
C PRO A 91 0.25 -8.16 8.61
N VAL A 92 0.16 -6.83 8.54
CA VAL A 92 -0.89 -6.13 7.78
C VAL A 92 -0.35 -5.31 6.60
N CYS A 93 0.96 -5.22 6.45
CA CYS A 93 1.61 -4.52 5.34
C CYS A 93 2.30 -5.48 4.38
N LYS A 94 2.29 -5.17 3.09
CA LYS A 94 3.05 -5.90 2.06
C LYS A 94 4.55 -5.58 2.09
N TYR A 95 4.92 -4.44 2.65
CA TYR A 95 6.29 -4.05 2.93
C TYR A 95 6.37 -3.32 4.27
N TRP A 96 7.37 -3.65 5.06
CA TRP A 96 7.64 -3.00 6.33
C TRP A 96 9.15 -2.83 6.51
N ASP A 97 9.56 -1.66 6.99
CA ASP A 97 10.94 -1.38 7.36
C ASP A 97 11.01 -0.40 8.53
N ARG A 98 12.12 -0.42 9.27
CA ARG A 98 12.44 0.52 10.35
C ARG A 98 13.73 1.25 10.04
N ILE A 99 13.66 2.55 9.98
CA ILE A 99 14.80 3.42 9.67
C ILE A 99 15.50 3.80 10.96
N THR A 100 16.63 3.17 11.20
CA THR A 100 17.51 3.43 12.34
C THR A 100 18.77 4.24 11.98
N ARG A 101 18.93 4.59 10.71
CA ARG A 101 19.97 5.45 10.14
C ARG A 101 19.44 6.13 8.89
N PRO A 102 19.81 7.41 8.64
CA PRO A 102 19.23 8.18 7.53
C PRO A 102 19.37 7.52 6.15
N GLU A 103 20.54 6.93 5.85
CA GLU A 103 20.81 6.31 4.56
C GLU A 103 19.90 5.13 4.21
N MET A 104 19.30 4.48 5.19
CA MET A 104 18.39 3.33 4.97
C MET A 104 17.14 3.73 4.19
N VAL A 105 16.73 5.01 4.27
CA VAL A 105 15.53 5.49 3.58
C VAL A 105 15.61 5.30 2.06
N MET A 106 16.81 5.33 1.49
CA MET A 106 17.00 5.14 0.04
C MET A 106 16.52 3.77 -0.41
N THR A 107 16.96 2.71 0.27
CA THR A 107 16.55 1.33 -0.05
C THR A 107 15.09 1.08 0.33
N ALA A 108 14.66 1.57 1.49
CA ALA A 108 13.30 1.41 1.96
C ALA A 108 12.27 2.00 0.98
N LEU A 109 12.50 3.22 0.49
CA LEU A 109 11.61 3.86 -0.48
C LEU A 109 11.58 3.13 -1.83
N ILE A 110 12.73 2.63 -2.31
CA ILE A 110 12.78 1.85 -3.56
C ILE A 110 11.94 0.56 -3.43
N ASN A 111 12.09 -0.15 -2.31
CA ASN A 111 11.33 -1.38 -2.05
C ASN A 111 9.82 -1.09 -1.85
N ALA A 112 9.48 -0.04 -1.11
CA ALA A 112 8.10 0.39 -0.98
C ALA A 112 7.48 0.73 -2.33
N MET A 113 8.18 1.49 -3.18
CA MET A 113 7.70 1.84 -4.52
C MET A 113 7.50 0.62 -5.42
N ARG A 114 8.35 -0.41 -5.30
CA ARG A 114 8.16 -1.67 -6.01
C ARG A 114 6.83 -2.34 -5.64
N VAL A 115 6.48 -2.36 -4.36
CA VAL A 115 5.20 -2.92 -3.88
C VAL A 115 4.02 -2.02 -4.27
N LEU A 116 4.15 -0.70 -4.06
CA LEU A 116 3.08 0.26 -4.35
C LEU A 116 2.69 0.33 -5.83
N THR A 117 3.59 -0.08 -6.73
CA THR A 117 3.38 -0.08 -8.18
C THR A 117 3.18 -1.48 -8.76
N ASP A 118 3.11 -2.51 -7.93
CA ASP A 118 2.78 -3.86 -8.35
C ASP A 118 1.31 -3.95 -8.81
N PRO A 119 1.01 -4.47 -10.00
CA PRO A 119 -0.35 -4.51 -10.51
C PRO A 119 -1.25 -5.52 -9.78
N ALA A 120 -0.70 -6.61 -9.26
CA ALA A 120 -1.43 -7.71 -8.64
C ALA A 120 -1.37 -7.67 -7.10
N GLU A 121 -0.16 -7.46 -6.56
CA GLU A 121 0.15 -7.66 -5.14
C GLU A 121 0.38 -6.35 -4.36
N THR A 122 -0.06 -5.22 -4.89
CA THR A 122 0.04 -3.94 -4.17
C THR A 122 -0.74 -3.95 -2.85
N GLY A 123 -0.36 -3.09 -1.94
CA GLY A 123 -0.99 -2.97 -0.62
C GLY A 123 -0.33 -1.88 0.21
N ALA A 124 -0.54 -1.91 1.52
CA ALA A 124 0.10 -0.99 2.43
C ALA A 124 1.60 -1.25 2.56
N CYS A 125 2.37 -0.16 2.58
CA CYS A 125 3.79 -0.14 2.89
C CYS A 125 4.01 0.76 4.12
N CYS A 126 4.71 0.25 5.12
CA CYS A 126 5.06 0.98 6.33
C CYS A 126 6.58 1.16 6.40
N ILE A 127 7.02 2.40 6.56
CA ILE A 127 8.41 2.77 6.82
C ILE A 127 8.41 3.52 8.15
N ALA A 128 8.74 2.81 9.23
CA ALA A 128 8.78 3.38 10.57
C ALA A 128 10.06 4.22 10.75
N LEU A 129 9.89 5.45 11.20
CA LEU A 129 10.99 6.41 11.34
C LEU A 129 11.34 6.60 12.82
N CYS A 130 12.56 6.24 13.22
CA CYS A 130 13.04 6.51 14.57
C CYS A 130 13.18 8.01 14.81
N GLN A 131 12.63 8.53 15.91
CA GLN A 131 12.52 9.98 16.17
C GLN A 131 13.87 10.71 16.19
N ASP A 132 14.91 10.11 16.72
CA ASP A 132 16.26 10.67 16.73
C ASP A 132 16.83 10.74 15.30
N VAL A 133 16.56 9.73 14.47
CA VAL A 133 17.02 9.66 13.08
C VAL A 133 16.34 10.69 12.19
N GLU A 134 15.10 11.08 12.48
CA GLU A 134 14.40 12.15 11.73
C GLU A 134 15.12 13.50 11.81
N GLY A 135 15.88 13.72 12.88
CA GLY A 135 16.68 14.94 13.10
C GLY A 135 18.12 14.86 12.58
N GLU A 136 18.57 13.72 12.10
CA GLU A 136 19.93 13.54 11.60
C GLU A 136 20.12 14.09 10.18
N SER A 137 21.33 14.55 9.91
CA SER A 137 21.75 14.97 8.58
C SER A 137 22.54 13.88 7.87
N PHE A 138 22.32 13.71 6.58
CA PHE A 138 23.06 12.78 5.74
C PHE A 138 23.26 13.34 4.33
N ASP A 139 24.42 13.12 3.73
CA ASP A 139 24.73 13.54 2.36
C ASP A 139 24.12 12.57 1.34
N PHE A 140 22.85 12.75 1.03
CA PHE A 140 22.17 11.93 0.04
C PHE A 140 22.73 12.21 -1.36
N PRO A 141 23.08 11.17 -2.13
CA PRO A 141 23.57 11.36 -3.49
C PRO A 141 22.49 11.94 -4.40
N GLU A 142 22.88 12.87 -5.28
CA GLU A 142 21.94 13.59 -6.18
C GLU A 142 21.05 12.64 -7.01
N TYR A 143 21.55 11.47 -7.40
CA TYR A 143 20.77 10.51 -8.18
C TYR A 143 19.54 10.00 -7.44
N PHE A 144 19.54 10.04 -6.10
CA PHE A 144 18.39 9.63 -5.30
C PHE A 144 17.18 10.56 -5.53
N PHE A 145 17.42 11.83 -5.74
CA PHE A 145 16.38 12.85 -5.97
C PHE A 145 15.93 12.95 -7.43
N LYS A 146 16.56 12.22 -8.36
CA LYS A 146 16.14 12.24 -9.76
C LYS A 146 14.72 11.74 -9.90
N LYS A 147 13.91 12.49 -10.65
CA LYS A 147 12.53 12.09 -10.98
C LYS A 147 12.54 10.74 -11.67
N ARG A 148 11.74 9.81 -11.15
CA ARG A 148 11.52 8.49 -11.71
C ARG A 148 10.08 8.34 -12.15
N VAL A 149 9.86 7.64 -13.26
CA VAL A 149 8.53 7.27 -13.73
C VAL A 149 8.33 5.79 -13.43
N HIS A 150 7.39 5.50 -12.54
CA HIS A 150 6.98 4.13 -12.24
C HIS A 150 5.81 3.77 -13.16
N ARG A 151 6.00 2.72 -13.94
CA ARG A 151 4.96 2.21 -14.81
C ARG A 151 4.30 1.01 -14.15
N ILE A 152 2.98 1.03 -14.02
CA ILE A 152 2.21 -0.12 -13.58
C ILE A 152 1.96 -0.95 -14.83
N THR A 153 2.62 -2.09 -14.94
CA THR A 153 2.44 -3.03 -16.05
C THR A 153 1.15 -3.82 -15.85
N ARG A 154 0.51 -4.20 -16.95
CA ARG A 154 -0.66 -5.08 -16.91
C ARG A 154 -0.25 -6.41 -17.52
N PRO A 155 -0.18 -7.49 -16.72
CA PRO A 155 0.05 -8.82 -17.25
C PRO A 155 -1.04 -9.19 -18.27
N VAL A 156 -0.63 -9.82 -19.34
CA VAL A 156 -1.55 -10.35 -20.36
C VAL A 156 -1.64 -11.85 -20.13
N ALA A 157 -2.86 -12.40 -20.18
CA ALA A 157 -3.06 -13.84 -20.10
C ALA A 157 -2.36 -14.54 -21.29
N VAL A 158 -1.82 -15.72 -21.05
CA VAL A 158 -1.26 -16.54 -22.13
C VAL A 158 -2.38 -17.18 -22.95
N GLU A 159 -2.07 -17.57 -24.17
CA GLU A 159 -3.09 -18.07 -25.12
C GLU A 159 -3.82 -19.32 -24.59
N GLU A 160 -3.10 -20.23 -23.97
CA GLU A 160 -3.63 -21.44 -23.34
C GLU A 160 -4.69 -21.12 -22.25
N GLU A 161 -4.43 -20.11 -21.41
CA GLU A 161 -5.40 -19.67 -20.39
C GLU A 161 -6.64 -19.06 -21.02
N LEU A 162 -6.49 -18.35 -22.15
CA LEU A 162 -7.63 -17.76 -22.89
C LEU A 162 -8.49 -18.85 -23.56
N GLU A 163 -7.86 -19.89 -24.10
CA GLU A 163 -8.56 -21.04 -24.68
C GLU A 163 -9.37 -21.78 -23.61
N ASP A 164 -8.75 -22.09 -22.46
CA ASP A 164 -9.43 -22.76 -21.32
C ASP A 164 -10.66 -21.96 -20.86
N VAL A 165 -10.51 -20.64 -20.70
CA VAL A 165 -11.62 -19.76 -20.29
C VAL A 165 -12.71 -19.72 -21.36
N ALA A 166 -12.33 -19.68 -22.64
CA ALA A 166 -13.27 -19.66 -23.74
C ALA A 166 -14.11 -20.97 -23.80
N GLU A 167 -13.47 -22.13 -23.60
CA GLU A 167 -14.16 -23.43 -23.52
C GLU A 167 -15.17 -23.48 -22.36
N VAL A 168 -14.76 -23.00 -21.17
CA VAL A 168 -15.63 -22.95 -19.98
C VAL A 168 -16.87 -22.07 -20.24
N ILE A 169 -16.66 -20.89 -20.84
CA ILE A 169 -17.77 -19.96 -21.16
C ILE A 169 -18.68 -20.57 -22.22
N ALA A 170 -18.11 -21.13 -23.31
CA ALA A 170 -18.88 -21.74 -24.38
C ALA A 170 -19.72 -22.95 -23.93
N GLY A 171 -19.20 -23.72 -22.97
CA GLY A 171 -19.89 -24.87 -22.39
C GLY A 171 -20.97 -24.51 -21.35
N ALA A 172 -20.98 -23.26 -20.86
CA ALA A 172 -21.89 -22.84 -19.80
C ALA A 172 -23.31 -22.61 -20.32
N LYS A 173 -24.31 -23.16 -19.62
CA LYS A 173 -25.73 -22.97 -19.97
C LYS A 173 -26.32 -21.64 -19.48
N LYS A 174 -25.79 -21.12 -18.39
CA LYS A 174 -26.23 -19.87 -17.74
C LYS A 174 -25.02 -19.15 -17.14
N PRO A 175 -24.12 -18.61 -17.98
CA PRO A 175 -22.96 -17.90 -17.47
C PRO A 175 -23.37 -16.59 -16.80
N LEU A 176 -22.62 -16.21 -15.74
CA LEU A 176 -22.70 -14.93 -15.05
C LEU A 176 -21.28 -14.44 -14.83
N ILE A 177 -21.00 -13.20 -15.17
CA ILE A 177 -19.70 -12.57 -14.91
C ILE A 177 -19.81 -11.71 -13.66
N VAL A 178 -18.90 -11.92 -12.70
CA VAL A 178 -18.76 -11.07 -11.51
C VAL A 178 -17.54 -10.17 -11.70
N VAL A 179 -17.78 -8.87 -11.84
CA VAL A 179 -16.77 -7.86 -12.13
C VAL A 179 -16.22 -7.29 -10.83
N GLY A 180 -14.93 -7.44 -10.61
CA GLY A 180 -14.24 -6.93 -9.42
C GLY A 180 -13.21 -5.84 -9.73
N GLY A 181 -12.38 -5.53 -8.74
CA GLY A 181 -11.34 -4.50 -8.83
C GLY A 181 -10.34 -4.72 -9.97
N GLY A 182 -10.09 -5.96 -10.38
CA GLY A 182 -9.21 -6.28 -11.50
C GLY A 182 -9.62 -5.60 -12.80
N VAL A 183 -10.91 -5.62 -13.14
CA VAL A 183 -11.45 -4.95 -14.33
C VAL A 183 -11.28 -3.44 -14.23
N ARG A 184 -11.60 -2.86 -13.07
CA ARG A 184 -11.45 -1.41 -12.84
C ARG A 184 -10.00 -0.96 -13.00
N TYR A 185 -9.06 -1.64 -12.34
CA TYR A 185 -7.65 -1.24 -12.33
C TYR A 185 -6.90 -1.58 -13.63
N SER A 186 -7.44 -2.52 -14.42
CA SER A 186 -7.00 -2.78 -15.79
C SER A 186 -7.58 -1.78 -16.80
N GLU A 187 -8.55 -0.94 -16.37
CA GLU A 187 -9.29 -0.04 -17.27
C GLU A 187 -10.01 -0.84 -18.39
N ALA A 188 -10.50 -2.04 -18.04
CA ALA A 188 -11.13 -2.97 -18.98
C ALA A 188 -12.68 -2.93 -18.92
N GLY A 189 -13.29 -1.93 -18.28
CA GLY A 189 -14.74 -1.83 -18.13
C GLY A 189 -15.48 -1.89 -19.47
N GLU A 190 -15.12 -1.03 -20.42
CA GLU A 190 -15.74 -1.00 -21.75
C GLU A 190 -15.58 -2.33 -22.52
N ALA A 191 -14.43 -3.01 -22.36
CA ALA A 191 -14.18 -4.29 -23.01
C ALA A 191 -15.09 -5.39 -22.42
N VAL A 192 -15.28 -5.40 -21.09
CA VAL A 192 -16.18 -6.35 -20.43
C VAL A 192 -17.64 -6.07 -20.82
N GLU A 193 -18.06 -4.82 -20.79
CA GLU A 193 -19.41 -4.42 -21.19
C GLU A 193 -19.73 -4.88 -22.61
N LYS A 194 -18.84 -4.55 -23.55
CA LYS A 194 -18.98 -4.99 -24.95
C LYS A 194 -19.03 -6.51 -25.09
N PHE A 195 -18.19 -7.24 -24.37
CA PHE A 195 -18.19 -8.70 -24.36
C PHE A 195 -19.53 -9.24 -23.84
N CYS A 196 -20.02 -8.71 -22.72
CA CYS A 196 -21.28 -9.13 -22.12
C CYS A 196 -22.49 -8.85 -23.04
N GLU A 197 -22.51 -7.72 -23.72
CA GLU A 197 -23.56 -7.37 -24.70
C GLU A 197 -23.54 -8.29 -25.90
N GLU A 198 -22.35 -8.54 -26.48
CA GLU A 198 -22.19 -9.39 -27.68
C GLU A 198 -22.63 -10.82 -27.40
N PHE A 199 -22.21 -11.40 -26.28
CA PHE A 199 -22.52 -12.78 -25.92
C PHE A 199 -23.79 -12.93 -25.05
N LYS A 200 -24.48 -11.83 -24.74
CA LYS A 200 -25.70 -11.78 -23.92
C LYS A 200 -25.51 -12.43 -22.55
N ILE A 201 -24.35 -12.22 -21.95
CA ILE A 201 -24.01 -12.71 -20.62
C ILE A 201 -24.30 -11.61 -19.61
N PRO A 202 -25.14 -11.86 -18.59
CA PRO A 202 -25.35 -10.90 -17.51
C PRO A 202 -24.07 -10.73 -16.68
N PHE A 203 -23.86 -9.52 -16.13
CA PHE A 203 -22.77 -9.28 -15.19
C PHE A 203 -23.25 -8.51 -13.97
N GLY A 204 -22.52 -8.61 -12.88
CA GLY A 204 -22.71 -7.86 -11.64
C GLY A 204 -21.36 -7.35 -11.12
N GLU A 205 -21.39 -6.26 -10.38
CA GLU A 205 -20.22 -5.64 -9.75
C GLU A 205 -20.12 -6.00 -8.26
N THR A 206 -18.87 -6.07 -7.71
CA THR A 206 -18.60 -6.27 -6.27
C THR A 206 -18.31 -4.95 -5.56
#